data_9047da4870ef4311dbac2e2c560bbddc
#
_entry.id   9047da4870ef4311dbac2e2c560bbddc
#
_cell.length_a   1.000
_cell.length_b   1.000
_cell.length_c   1.000
_cell.angle_alpha   90.00
_cell.angle_beta   90.00
_cell.angle_gamma   90.00
#
_symmetry.space_group_name_H-M   'P 1'
#
loop_
_entity.id
_entity.type
_entity.pdbx_description
1 polymer ?
#
loop_
_entity_poly.entity_id
_entity_poly.type
_entity_poly.pdbx_seq_one_letter_code
_entity_poly.pdbx_strand_id
1 'polypeptide(L)'
;MKKWRTLSSEYLSRESFLTVRKDRVLTDLGIDIPDFYVVEYPTWVNVIAITEEGHIIIEQQYRHGIDQICSEIPAGCCEEGEQPLDAAKR
;
A
#
# COMPACT_ATOMS: atom_id res chain seq x y z
N MET A 1 -18.02 -16.72 3.75
CA MET A 1 -17.92 -15.26 3.60
C MET A 1 -18.02 -14.90 2.12
N LYS A 2 -18.81 -13.92 1.80
CA LYS A 2 -18.97 -13.40 0.43
C LYS A 2 -18.39 -12.00 0.34
N LYS A 3 -18.00 -11.59 -0.87
CA LYS A 3 -17.53 -10.22 -1.09
C LYS A 3 -18.66 -9.23 -0.80
N TRP A 4 -18.28 -8.10 -0.26
CA TRP A 4 -19.19 -6.97 -0.14
C TRP A 4 -19.41 -6.34 -1.51
N ARG A 5 -20.51 -5.63 -1.66
CA ARG A 5 -20.84 -4.95 -2.91
C ARG A 5 -20.66 -3.45 -2.74
N THR A 6 -19.91 -2.84 -3.65
CA THR A 6 -19.76 -1.38 -3.70
C THR A 6 -20.96 -0.80 -4.42
N LEU A 7 -21.74 0.02 -3.73
CA LEU A 7 -22.94 0.65 -4.29
C LEU A 7 -22.59 1.95 -5.01
N SER A 8 -21.67 2.74 -4.47
CA SER A 8 -21.19 3.98 -5.07
C SER A 8 -19.81 4.33 -4.54
N SER A 9 -19.08 5.15 -5.29
CA SER A 9 -17.74 5.61 -4.92
C SER A 9 -17.59 7.08 -5.27
N GLU A 10 -16.87 7.81 -4.42
CA GLU A 10 -16.55 9.21 -4.63
C GLU A 10 -15.10 9.45 -4.20
N TYR A 11 -14.29 10.04 -5.08
CA TYR A 11 -12.93 10.40 -4.72
C TYR A 11 -12.93 11.72 -3.94
N LEU A 12 -12.31 11.70 -2.77
CA LEU A 12 -12.12 12.88 -1.93
C LEU A 12 -10.81 13.58 -2.22
N SER A 13 -9.79 12.81 -2.64
CA SER A 13 -8.48 13.33 -3.03
C SER A 13 -7.86 12.38 -4.06
N ARG A 14 -7.22 12.94 -5.08
CA ARG A 14 -6.48 12.18 -6.12
C ARG A 14 -5.14 12.85 -6.38
N GLU A 15 -4.37 13.05 -5.31
CA GLU A 15 -3.04 13.61 -5.40
C GLU A 15 -1.99 12.51 -5.39
N SER A 16 -0.79 12.83 -5.86
CA SER A 16 0.34 11.91 -5.72
C SER A 16 0.54 11.60 -4.24
N PHE A 17 0.63 10.32 -3.91
CA PHE A 17 0.79 9.82 -2.54
C PHE A 17 -0.40 10.08 -1.61
N LEU A 18 -1.51 10.61 -2.13
CA LEU A 18 -2.72 10.81 -1.34
C LEU A 18 -3.95 10.63 -2.24
N THR A 19 -4.35 9.38 -2.41
CA THR A 19 -5.57 9.05 -3.13
C THR A 19 -6.54 8.40 -2.15
N VAL A 20 -7.65 9.07 -1.90
CA VAL A 20 -8.66 8.64 -0.92
C VAL A 20 -10.02 8.67 -1.58
N ARG A 21 -10.76 7.58 -1.44
CA ARG A 21 -12.15 7.53 -1.88
C ARG A 21 -13.07 7.16 -0.72
N LYS A 22 -14.32 7.57 -0.83
CA LYS A 22 -15.38 7.17 0.08
C LYS A 22 -16.34 6.26 -0.68
N ASP A 23 -16.54 5.06 -0.17
CA ASP A 23 -17.45 4.10 -0.77
C ASP A 23 -18.69 3.93 0.10
N ARG A 24 -19.83 3.75 -0.55
CA ARG A 24 -21.01 3.18 0.09
C ARG A 24 -21.02 1.70 -0.23
N VAL A 25 -21.03 0.86 0.78
CA VAL A 25 -20.91 -0.58 0.61
C VAL A 25 -22.05 -1.31 1.31
N LEU A 26 -22.39 -2.46 0.74
CA LEU A 26 -23.35 -3.38 1.33
C LEU A 26 -22.59 -4.65 1.71
N THR A 27 -22.61 -5.00 3.00
CA THR A 27 -21.91 -6.20 3.47
C THR A 27 -22.62 -7.45 3.03
N ASP A 28 -21.97 -8.61 3.17
CA ASP A 28 -22.56 -9.91 2.88
C ASP A 28 -23.71 -10.26 3.84
N LEU A 29 -23.80 -9.57 4.98
CA LEU A 29 -24.90 -9.72 5.93
C LEU A 29 -26.03 -8.70 5.71
N GLY A 30 -25.95 -7.89 4.66
CA GLY A 30 -26.99 -6.91 4.33
C GLY A 30 -26.88 -5.58 5.08
N ILE A 31 -25.74 -5.30 5.71
CA ILE A 31 -25.53 -4.02 6.41
C ILE A 31 -25.06 -2.98 5.41
N ASP A 32 -25.73 -1.84 5.37
CA ASP A 32 -25.37 -0.69 4.54
C ASP A 32 -24.41 0.21 5.32
N ILE A 33 -23.22 0.40 4.80
CA ILE A 33 -22.21 1.30 5.36
C ILE A 33 -22.04 2.45 4.36
N PRO A 34 -22.57 3.65 4.68
CA PRO A 34 -22.57 4.79 3.74
C PRO A 34 -21.19 5.42 3.55
N ASP A 35 -20.31 5.33 4.54
CA ASP A 35 -19.03 6.05 4.54
C ASP A 35 -17.88 5.09 4.87
N PHE A 36 -17.47 4.29 3.91
CA PHE A 36 -16.27 3.46 4.04
C PHE A 36 -15.11 4.13 3.31
N TYR A 37 -14.09 4.55 4.06
CA TYR A 37 -12.96 5.25 3.48
C TYR A 37 -11.87 4.28 3.06
N VAL A 38 -11.37 4.44 1.84
CA VAL A 38 -10.31 3.62 1.26
C VAL A 38 -9.17 4.52 0.82
N VAL A 39 -7.96 4.18 1.25
CA VAL A 39 -6.75 4.85 0.75
C VAL A 39 -6.13 3.93 -0.29
N GLU A 40 -5.92 4.46 -1.49
CA GLU A 40 -5.36 3.69 -2.60
C GLU A 40 -3.85 3.93 -2.69
N TYR A 41 -3.11 2.85 -2.82
CA TYR A 41 -1.66 2.87 -3.01
C TYR A 41 -1.27 2.01 -4.20
N PRO A 42 -0.14 2.30 -4.86
CA PRO A 42 0.45 1.35 -5.77
C PRO A 42 0.90 0.10 -4.99
N THR A 43 1.15 -0.97 -5.71
CA THR A 43 1.72 -2.17 -5.11
C THR A 43 3.12 -1.87 -4.59
N TRP A 44 3.40 -2.25 -3.35
CA TRP A 44 4.71 -2.13 -2.72
C TRP A 44 5.40 -3.48 -2.69
N VAL A 45 6.71 -3.45 -2.79
CA VAL A 45 7.54 -4.63 -2.58
C VAL A 45 8.52 -4.38 -1.46
N ASN A 46 8.79 -5.41 -0.67
CA ASN A 46 9.85 -5.43 0.31
C ASN A 46 10.86 -6.48 -0.11
N VAL A 47 12.13 -6.21 0.12
CA VAL A 47 13.21 -7.12 -0.24
C VAL A 47 13.96 -7.53 1.01
N ILE A 48 14.07 -8.84 1.24
CA ILE A 48 14.95 -9.38 2.26
C ILE A 48 16.18 -9.87 1.53
N ALA A 49 17.24 -9.05 1.54
CA ALA A 49 18.49 -9.36 0.87
C ALA A 49 19.48 -9.93 1.88
N ILE A 50 19.99 -11.13 1.59
CA ILE A 50 20.92 -11.83 2.48
C ILE A 50 22.27 -11.94 1.75
N THR A 51 23.33 -11.48 2.42
CA THR A 51 24.69 -11.59 1.87
C THR A 51 25.19 -13.03 1.94
N GLU A 52 26.32 -13.31 1.24
CA GLU A 52 26.94 -14.62 1.30
C GLU A 52 27.35 -15.03 2.73
N GLU A 53 27.68 -14.05 3.57
CA GLU A 53 28.04 -14.27 4.97
C GLU A 53 26.80 -14.46 5.87
N GLY A 54 25.59 -14.35 5.32
CA GLY A 54 24.34 -14.53 6.08
C GLY A 54 23.83 -13.27 6.75
N HIS A 55 24.31 -12.10 6.36
CA HIS A 55 23.83 -10.83 6.90
C HIS A 55 22.64 -10.31 6.12
N ILE A 56 21.68 -9.70 6.81
CA ILE A 56 20.53 -9.04 6.18
C ILE A 56 20.90 -7.59 5.91
N ILE A 57 20.60 -7.11 4.70
CA ILE A 57 20.86 -5.72 4.32
C ILE A 57 19.76 -4.84 4.92
N ILE A 58 20.17 -3.86 5.68
CA ILE A 58 19.29 -2.86 6.31
C ILE A 58 19.73 -1.49 5.81
N GLU A 59 18.76 -0.67 5.42
CA GLU A 59 19.01 0.73 5.05
C GLU A 59 18.44 1.67 6.10
N GLN A 60 18.96 2.90 6.15
CA GLN A 60 18.40 3.94 7.00
C GLN A 60 17.72 4.99 6.12
N GLN A 61 16.54 5.43 6.55
CA GLN A 61 15.79 6.44 5.84
C GLN A 61 15.07 7.36 6.83
N TYR A 62 15.12 8.67 6.53
CA TYR A 62 14.31 9.63 7.27
C TYR A 62 12.85 9.46 6.87
N ARG A 63 11.97 9.27 7.85
CA ARG A 63 10.52 9.18 7.66
C ARG A 63 9.89 10.45 8.21
N HIS A 64 9.52 11.35 7.31
CA HIS A 64 9.03 12.68 7.69
C HIS A 64 7.73 12.61 8.49
N GLY A 65 6.83 11.72 8.16
CA GLY A 65 5.52 11.61 8.84
C GLY A 65 5.61 11.31 10.33
N ILE A 66 6.69 10.66 10.77
CA ILE A 66 6.95 10.37 12.18
C ILE A 66 8.18 11.09 12.71
N ASP A 67 8.82 11.90 11.85
CA ASP A 67 10.00 12.69 12.20
C ASP A 67 11.12 11.85 12.84
N GLN A 68 11.44 10.71 12.20
CA GLN A 68 12.46 9.79 12.70
C GLN A 68 13.28 9.20 11.56
N ILE A 69 14.54 8.86 11.90
CA ILE A 69 15.38 8.05 11.04
C ILE A 69 15.11 6.60 11.41
N CYS A 70 14.64 5.81 10.44
CA CYS A 70 14.26 4.42 10.63
C CYS A 70 15.25 3.48 9.95
N SER A 71 15.51 2.34 10.59
CA SER A 71 16.27 1.25 9.99
C SER A 71 15.27 0.27 9.36
N GLU A 72 15.41 0.02 8.07
CA GLU A 72 14.41 -0.70 7.28
C GLU A 72 15.05 -1.66 6.31
N ILE A 73 14.32 -2.69 5.90
CA ILE A 73 14.69 -3.47 4.73
C ILE A 73 14.40 -2.65 3.47
N PRO A 74 15.12 -2.89 2.34
CA PRO A 74 14.81 -2.21 1.09
C PRO A 74 13.36 -2.43 0.65
N ALA A 75 12.73 -1.38 0.18
CA ALA A 75 11.35 -1.42 -0.27
C ALA A 75 11.12 -0.36 -1.35
N GLY A 76 10.05 -0.51 -2.10
CA GLY A 76 9.68 0.46 -3.11
C GLY A 76 8.34 0.12 -3.75
N CYS A 77 7.86 1.04 -4.58
CA CYS A 77 6.61 0.88 -5.30
C CYS A 77 6.86 0.21 -6.65
N CYS A 78 5.90 -0.63 -7.07
CA CYS A 78 5.84 -1.07 -8.45
C CYS A 78 5.40 0.10 -9.32
N GLU A 79 5.95 0.18 -10.52
CA GLU A 79 5.42 1.03 -11.58
C GLU A 79 4.16 0.38 -12.16
N GLU A 80 3.33 1.19 -12.82
CA GLU A 80 2.11 0.68 -13.43
C GLU A 80 2.43 -0.42 -14.44
N GLY A 81 1.79 -1.57 -14.29
CA GLY A 81 2.00 -2.73 -15.14
C GLY A 81 3.25 -3.55 -14.84
N GLU A 82 4.06 -3.13 -13.86
CA GLU A 82 5.28 -3.84 -13.48
C GLU A 82 4.96 -5.02 -12.58
N GLN A 83 5.63 -6.16 -12.84
CA GLN A 83 5.52 -7.32 -11.93
C GLN A 83 6.33 -7.06 -10.65
N PRO A 84 5.82 -7.51 -9.48
CA PRO A 84 6.52 -7.29 -8.20
C PRO A 84 7.96 -7.79 -8.20
N LEU A 85 8.23 -8.95 -8.82
CA LEU A 85 9.60 -9.47 -8.87
C LEU A 85 10.53 -8.55 -9.64
N ASP A 86 10.06 -7.95 -10.74
CA ASP A 86 10.87 -7.02 -11.53
C ASP A 86 11.14 -5.74 -10.75
N ALA A 87 10.15 -5.24 -9.99
CA ALA A 87 10.34 -4.11 -9.11
C ALA A 87 11.39 -4.40 -8.04
N ALA A 88 11.36 -5.59 -7.45
CA ALA A 88 12.34 -6.00 -6.44
C ALA A 88 13.76 -6.06 -6.98
N LYS A 89 13.93 -6.44 -8.25
CA LYS A 89 15.24 -6.51 -8.90
C LYS A 89 15.79 -5.17 -9.35
N ARG A 90 14.91 -4.21 -9.52
CA ARG A 90 15.27 -2.83 -9.90
C ARG A 90 15.81 -2.05 -8.69
#